data_f7d0d7086f051cb20f6421f672986115
#
_entry.id   f7d0d7086f051cb20f6421f672986115
#
_cell.length_a   1.000
_cell.length_b   1.000
_cell.length_c   1.000
_cell.angle_alpha   90.00
_cell.angle_beta   90.00
_cell.angle_gamma   90.00
#
_symmetry.space_group_name_H-M   'P 1'
#
loop_
_entity.id
_entity.type
_entity.pdbx_description
1 polymer ?
#
loop_
_entity_poly.entity_id
_entity_poly.type
_entity_poly.pdbx_seq_one_letter_code
_entity_poly.pdbx_strand_id
1 'polypeptide(L)'
;MADMWMSDAIHDRFHAACEAADVSPPQLKALLSLEPGRAQPMRALAQDWKCDASWVTGIVDGLEARGYAERRLHTSDRRVKVVAITPLGEKAKARALDCLYEPPASLDELTNAEQRILCDLLAKIHRANHGS
;
A
#
# COMPACT_ATOMS: atom_id res chain seq x y z
N MET A 1 -13.79 11.02 21.57
CA MET A 1 -12.78 12.06 21.42
C MET A 1 -11.41 11.53 21.04
N ALA A 2 -10.92 10.46 21.65
CA ALA A 2 -9.64 9.84 21.28
C ALA A 2 -9.62 9.34 19.82
N ASP A 3 -10.75 8.82 19.34
CA ASP A 3 -10.87 8.27 17.99
C ASP A 3 -10.79 9.34 16.90
N MET A 4 -11.25 10.56 17.19
CA MET A 4 -11.24 11.66 16.25
C MET A 4 -9.81 12.18 16.03
N TRP A 5 -9.01 12.21 17.08
CA TRP A 5 -7.61 12.63 17.00
C TRP A 5 -6.74 11.63 16.22
N MET A 6 -6.99 10.33 16.45
CA MET A 6 -6.27 9.28 15.71
C MET A 6 -6.66 9.27 14.24
N SER A 7 -7.93 9.53 13.94
CA SER A 7 -8.42 9.58 12.56
C SER A 7 -7.79 10.73 11.78
N ASP A 8 -7.67 11.90 12.39
CA ASP A 8 -7.06 13.07 11.75
C ASP A 8 -5.57 12.86 11.52
N ALA A 9 -4.87 12.29 12.51
CA ALA A 9 -3.43 12.00 12.39
C ALA A 9 -3.15 10.98 11.27
N ILE A 10 -3.98 9.95 11.16
CA ILE A 10 -3.88 8.94 10.10
C ILE A 10 -4.15 9.57 8.74
N HIS A 11 -5.17 10.43 8.66
CA HIS A 11 -5.53 11.13 7.44
C HIS A 11 -4.40 12.05 6.97
N ASP A 12 -3.79 12.80 7.88
CA ASP A 12 -2.65 13.68 7.58
C ASP A 12 -1.44 12.88 7.09
N ARG A 13 -1.17 11.73 7.71
CA ARG A 13 -0.08 10.84 7.28
C ARG A 13 -0.33 10.26 5.91
N PHE A 14 -1.58 9.90 5.63
CA PHE A 14 -1.96 9.38 4.33
C PHE A 14 -1.77 10.43 3.24
N HIS A 15 -2.17 11.68 3.52
CA HIS A 15 -1.93 12.80 2.59
C HIS A 15 -0.44 13.05 2.37
N ALA A 16 0.36 13.04 3.43
CA ALA A 16 1.81 13.19 3.32
C ALA A 16 2.42 12.08 2.48
N ALA A 17 1.95 10.85 2.65
CA ALA A 17 2.39 9.71 1.85
C ALA A 17 2.05 9.87 0.37
N CYS A 18 0.85 10.36 0.06
CA CYS A 18 0.45 10.65 -1.32
C CYS A 18 1.36 11.70 -1.96
N GLU A 19 1.69 12.76 -1.24
CA GLU A 19 2.59 13.80 -1.71
C GLU A 19 4.01 13.27 -1.90
N ALA A 20 4.49 12.45 -0.97
CA ALA A 20 5.82 11.88 -1.03
C ALA A 20 5.99 10.95 -2.24
N ALA A 21 4.96 10.20 -2.59
CA ALA A 21 4.96 9.29 -3.73
C ALA A 21 4.44 9.95 -5.01
N ASP A 22 3.92 11.16 -4.94
CA ASP A 22 3.31 11.89 -6.06
C ASP A 22 2.18 11.09 -6.72
N VAL A 23 1.24 10.64 -5.92
CA VAL A 23 0.09 9.85 -6.38
C VAL A 23 -1.20 10.34 -5.72
N SER A 24 -2.34 10.00 -6.33
CA SER A 24 -3.65 10.21 -5.72
C SER A 24 -3.93 9.17 -4.64
N PRO A 25 -4.90 9.39 -3.74
CA PRO A 25 -5.26 8.39 -2.74
C PRO A 25 -5.58 7.01 -3.28
N PRO A 26 -6.40 6.83 -4.33
CA PRO A 26 -6.62 5.51 -4.90
C PRO A 26 -5.34 4.88 -5.47
N GLN A 27 -4.50 5.68 -6.13
CA GLN A 27 -3.23 5.22 -6.67
C GLN A 27 -2.28 4.77 -5.56
N LEU A 28 -2.26 5.47 -4.42
CA LEU A 28 -1.44 5.08 -3.29
C LEU A 28 -1.88 3.72 -2.73
N LYS A 29 -3.18 3.54 -2.53
CA LYS A 29 -3.72 2.25 -2.05
C LYS A 29 -3.32 1.11 -2.98
N ALA A 30 -3.41 1.34 -4.28
CA ALA A 30 -3.01 0.36 -5.28
C ALA A 30 -1.51 0.07 -5.22
N LEU A 31 -0.70 1.12 -5.13
CA LEU A 31 0.76 0.99 -5.06
C LEU A 31 1.18 0.18 -3.82
N LEU A 32 0.54 0.43 -2.69
CA LEU A 32 0.82 -0.30 -1.45
C LEU A 32 0.45 -1.78 -1.53
N SER A 33 -0.51 -2.14 -2.38
CA SER A 33 -0.95 -3.53 -2.55
C SER A 33 -0.06 -4.31 -3.51
N LEU A 34 0.72 -3.65 -4.34
CA LEU A 34 1.64 -4.30 -5.27
C LEU A 34 2.92 -4.70 -4.55
N GLU A 35 3.40 -5.90 -4.83
CA GLU A 35 4.61 -6.44 -4.19
C GLU A 35 5.71 -6.68 -5.22
N PRO A 36 6.98 -6.38 -4.89
CA PRO A 36 8.10 -6.67 -5.78
C PRO A 36 8.18 -8.16 -6.12
N GLY A 37 8.41 -8.45 -7.40
CA GLY A 37 8.57 -9.81 -7.87
C GLY A 37 7.28 -10.61 -7.99
N ARG A 38 6.12 -9.98 -7.71
CA ARG A 38 4.83 -10.65 -7.79
C ARG A 38 3.88 -9.87 -8.70
N ALA A 39 3.83 -10.26 -9.96
CA ALA A 39 2.86 -9.72 -10.89
C ALA A 39 1.47 -10.29 -10.60
N GLN A 40 0.45 -9.43 -10.58
CA GLN A 40 -0.92 -9.83 -10.25
C GLN A 40 -1.83 -9.62 -11.44
N PRO A 41 -2.75 -10.57 -11.72
CA PRO A 41 -3.74 -10.38 -12.79
C PRO A 41 -4.65 -9.18 -12.48
N MET A 42 -5.05 -8.45 -13.53
CA MET A 42 -5.96 -7.31 -13.39
C MET A 42 -7.25 -7.71 -12.68
N ARG A 43 -7.75 -8.92 -12.94
CA ARG A 43 -8.96 -9.46 -12.30
C ARG A 43 -8.77 -9.61 -10.79
N ALA A 44 -7.61 -10.10 -10.35
CA ALA A 44 -7.31 -10.25 -8.93
C ALA A 44 -7.26 -8.89 -8.23
N LEU A 45 -6.70 -7.87 -8.90
CA LEU A 45 -6.66 -6.52 -8.36
C LEU A 45 -8.07 -5.93 -8.18
N ALA A 46 -8.97 -6.18 -9.13
CA ALA A 46 -10.36 -5.73 -9.02
C ALA A 46 -11.04 -6.33 -7.80
N GLN A 47 -10.81 -7.61 -7.55
CA GLN A 47 -11.36 -8.31 -6.38
C GLN A 47 -10.75 -7.78 -5.08
N ASP A 48 -9.44 -7.62 -5.03
CA ASP A 48 -8.71 -7.16 -3.84
C ASP A 48 -9.09 -5.72 -3.49
N TRP A 49 -9.25 -4.88 -4.50
CA TRP A 49 -9.59 -3.46 -4.30
C TRP A 49 -11.09 -3.22 -4.21
N LYS A 50 -11.90 -4.27 -4.38
CA LYS A 50 -13.37 -4.21 -4.31
C LYS A 50 -13.96 -3.15 -5.23
N CYS A 51 -13.50 -3.14 -6.48
CA CYS A 51 -13.93 -2.19 -7.49
C CYS A 51 -14.10 -2.89 -8.84
N ASP A 52 -14.70 -2.19 -9.81
CA ASP A 52 -14.89 -2.75 -11.12
C ASP A 52 -13.61 -2.68 -11.99
N ALA A 53 -13.62 -3.39 -13.11
CA ALA A 53 -12.45 -3.48 -13.98
C ALA A 53 -12.05 -2.13 -14.58
N SER A 54 -13.02 -1.25 -14.87
CA SER A 54 -12.72 0.08 -15.43
C SER A 54 -11.99 0.96 -14.42
N TRP A 55 -12.33 0.85 -13.14
CA TRP A 55 -11.66 1.57 -12.06
C TRP A 55 -10.21 1.10 -11.93
N VAL A 56 -9.99 -0.21 -11.94
CA VAL A 56 -8.62 -0.80 -11.91
C VAL A 56 -7.80 -0.28 -13.09
N THR A 57 -8.38 -0.28 -14.29
CA THR A 57 -7.70 0.21 -15.50
C THR A 57 -7.24 1.65 -15.33
N GLY A 58 -8.12 2.52 -14.82
CA GLY A 58 -7.79 3.93 -14.59
C GLY A 58 -6.66 4.12 -13.58
N ILE A 59 -6.70 3.36 -12.48
CA ILE A 59 -5.66 3.43 -11.44
C ILE A 59 -4.32 2.95 -12.00
N VAL A 60 -4.31 1.83 -12.71
CA VAL A 60 -3.08 1.28 -13.31
C VAL A 60 -2.52 2.22 -14.37
N ASP A 61 -3.38 2.82 -15.19
CA ASP A 61 -2.95 3.83 -16.17
C ASP A 61 -2.20 4.98 -15.49
N GLY A 62 -2.71 5.45 -14.36
CA GLY A 62 -2.07 6.51 -13.58
C GLY A 62 -0.72 6.08 -13.02
N LEU A 63 -0.61 4.86 -12.53
CA LEU A 63 0.67 4.32 -12.03
C LEU A 63 1.68 4.12 -13.16
N GLU A 64 1.23 3.64 -14.32
CA GLU A 64 2.10 3.49 -15.49
C GLU A 64 2.60 4.83 -15.99
N ALA A 65 1.75 5.86 -15.99
CA ALA A 65 2.14 7.20 -16.41
C ALA A 65 3.28 7.76 -15.55
N ARG A 66 3.36 7.35 -14.29
CA ARG A 66 4.44 7.73 -13.38
C ARG A 66 5.63 6.78 -13.44
N GLY A 67 5.53 5.69 -14.18
CA GLY A 67 6.57 4.67 -14.25
C GLY A 67 6.63 3.77 -13.01
N TYR A 68 5.58 3.75 -12.20
CA TYR A 68 5.55 2.98 -10.93
C TYR A 68 5.06 1.54 -11.11
N ALA A 69 4.33 1.29 -12.18
CA ALA A 69 3.83 -0.03 -12.49
C ALA A 69 3.90 -0.26 -13.99
N GLU A 70 3.84 -1.52 -14.39
CA GLU A 70 3.80 -1.89 -15.81
C GLU A 70 2.87 -3.07 -16.01
N ARG A 71 2.16 -3.05 -17.14
CA ARG A 71 1.37 -4.19 -17.58
C ARG A 71 2.25 -5.15 -18.35
N ARG A 72 2.07 -6.44 -18.09
CA ARG A 72 2.76 -7.50 -18.79
C ARG A 72 1.75 -8.57 -19.20
N LEU A 73 2.11 -9.36 -20.21
CA LEU A 73 1.35 -10.57 -20.52
C LEU A 73 1.81 -11.68 -19.57
N HIS A 74 0.86 -12.48 -19.12
CA HIS A 74 1.19 -13.63 -18.28
C HIS A 74 2.09 -14.61 -19.04
N THR A 75 3.10 -15.17 -18.36
CA THR A 75 4.08 -16.05 -19.03
C THR A 75 3.47 -17.32 -19.57
N SER A 76 2.44 -17.87 -18.93
CA SER A 76 1.78 -19.10 -19.34
C SER A 76 0.47 -18.90 -20.09
N ASP A 77 -0.14 -17.70 -20.03
CA ASP A 77 -1.37 -17.38 -20.76
C ASP A 77 -1.35 -15.93 -21.22
N ARG A 78 -1.10 -15.72 -22.51
CA ARG A 78 -1.00 -14.39 -23.13
C ARG A 78 -2.32 -13.61 -23.15
N ARG A 79 -3.45 -14.27 -22.84
CA ARG A 79 -4.75 -13.58 -22.74
C ARG A 79 -4.90 -12.84 -21.41
N VAL A 80 -4.09 -13.20 -20.43
CA VAL A 80 -4.16 -12.63 -19.09
C VAL A 80 -3.13 -11.52 -18.97
N LYS A 81 -3.60 -10.30 -18.69
CA LYS A 81 -2.73 -9.16 -18.38
C LYS A 81 -2.46 -9.14 -16.88
N VAL A 82 -1.20 -8.97 -16.54
CA VAL A 82 -0.75 -8.85 -15.15
C VAL A 82 -0.10 -7.49 -14.93
N VAL A 83 -0.13 -7.03 -13.70
CA VAL A 83 0.46 -5.75 -13.30
C VAL A 83 1.61 -6.03 -12.34
N ALA A 84 2.76 -5.44 -12.62
CA ALA A 84 3.95 -5.56 -11.79
C ALA A 84 4.42 -4.18 -11.34
N ILE A 85 4.89 -4.08 -10.11
CA ILE A 85 5.53 -2.85 -9.62
C ILE A 85 6.93 -2.75 -10.24
N THR A 86 7.32 -1.53 -10.64
CA THR A 86 8.66 -1.26 -11.17
C THR A 86 9.63 -0.90 -10.05
N PRO A 87 10.96 -0.91 -10.30
CA PRO A 87 11.91 -0.40 -9.31
C PRO A 87 11.63 1.03 -8.87
N LEU A 88 11.17 1.89 -9.79
CA LEU A 88 10.76 3.25 -9.44
C LEU A 88 9.52 3.24 -8.55
N GLY A 89 8.56 2.34 -8.81
CA GLY A 89 7.39 2.15 -7.96
C GLY A 89 7.75 1.64 -6.59
N GLU A 90 8.73 0.75 -6.48
CA GLU A 90 9.22 0.27 -5.19
C GLU A 90 9.80 1.39 -4.34
N LYS A 91 10.55 2.31 -4.96
CA LYS A 91 11.09 3.48 -4.27
C LYS A 91 9.98 4.42 -3.82
N ALA A 92 8.98 4.64 -4.65
CA ALA A 92 7.82 5.48 -4.30
C ALA A 92 7.03 4.85 -3.15
N LYS A 93 6.83 3.55 -3.19
CA LYS A 93 6.17 2.80 -2.12
C LYS A 93 6.94 2.92 -0.80
N ALA A 94 8.27 2.80 -0.83
CA ALA A 94 9.10 2.94 0.36
C ALA A 94 8.97 4.34 0.97
N ARG A 95 8.99 5.40 0.15
CA ARG A 95 8.79 6.76 0.63
C ARG A 95 7.42 6.95 1.28
N ALA A 96 6.39 6.38 0.67
CA ALA A 96 5.02 6.45 1.22
C ALA A 96 4.93 5.70 2.55
N LEU A 97 5.53 4.52 2.65
CA LEU A 97 5.53 3.72 3.88
C LEU A 97 6.25 4.45 5.02
N ASP A 98 7.34 5.14 4.72
CA ASP A 98 8.04 5.96 5.72
C ASP A 98 7.13 7.03 6.31
N CYS A 99 6.29 7.66 5.49
CA CYS A 99 5.33 8.65 5.96
C CYS A 99 4.19 8.03 6.76
N LEU A 100 3.71 6.86 6.35
CA LEU A 100 2.57 6.18 6.99
C LEU A 100 2.94 5.56 8.34
N TYR A 101 4.15 5.02 8.42
CA TYR A 101 4.61 4.25 9.59
C TYR A 101 5.66 4.98 10.40
N GLU A 102 5.77 6.30 10.24
CA GLU A 102 6.60 7.09 11.12
C GLU A 102 6.04 7.00 12.55
N PRO A 103 6.81 6.44 13.50
CA PRO A 103 6.28 6.25 14.84
C PRO A 103 5.99 7.61 15.50
N PRO A 104 4.87 7.73 16.22
CA PRO A 104 4.64 8.95 17.01
C PRO A 104 5.79 9.17 18.01
N ALA A 105 6.12 10.41 18.28
CA ALA A 105 7.18 10.74 19.24
C ALA A 105 6.93 10.12 20.61
N SER A 106 5.67 9.88 20.97
CA SER A 106 5.30 9.22 22.22
C SER A 106 5.80 7.77 22.32
N LEU A 107 6.12 7.12 21.22
CA LEU A 107 6.72 5.78 21.25
C LEU A 107 8.17 5.80 21.75
N ASP A 108 8.83 6.93 21.68
CA ASP A 108 10.19 7.09 22.23
C ASP A 108 10.22 6.97 23.76
N GLU A 109 9.08 7.15 24.42
CA GLU A 109 8.95 6.93 25.87
C GLU A 109 8.98 5.46 26.25
N LEU A 110 8.77 4.56 25.29
CA LEU A 110 8.84 3.13 25.52
C LEU A 110 10.28 2.63 25.37
N THR A 111 10.66 1.68 26.21
CA THR A 111 11.94 0.99 26.04
C THR A 111 11.90 0.15 24.76
N ASN A 112 13.09 -0.25 24.26
CA ASN A 112 13.17 -1.10 23.08
C ASN A 112 12.42 -2.42 23.29
N ALA A 113 12.47 -2.98 24.50
CA ALA A 113 11.72 -4.21 24.82
C ALA A 113 10.22 -4.00 24.76
N GLU A 114 9.73 -2.86 25.28
CA GLU A 114 8.32 -2.51 25.25
C GLU A 114 7.82 -2.25 23.83
N GLN A 115 8.61 -1.57 23.01
CA GLN A 115 8.29 -1.34 21.60
C GLN A 115 8.17 -2.67 20.84
N ARG A 116 9.05 -3.62 21.13
CA ARG A 116 9.02 -4.95 20.53
C ARG A 116 7.75 -5.72 20.93
N ILE A 117 7.36 -5.64 22.21
CA ILE A 117 6.14 -6.24 22.70
C ILE A 117 4.91 -5.64 21.99
N LEU A 118 4.89 -4.32 21.81
CA LEU A 118 3.79 -3.64 21.10
C LEU A 118 3.71 -4.12 19.64
N CYS A 119 4.84 -4.20 18.94
CA CYS A 119 4.88 -4.70 17.57
C CYS A 119 4.34 -6.13 17.48
N ASP A 120 4.74 -7.01 18.41
CA ASP A 120 4.28 -8.39 18.44
C ASP A 120 2.77 -8.49 18.67
N LEU A 121 2.23 -7.66 19.57
CA LEU A 121 0.78 -7.62 19.85
C LEU A 121 0.00 -7.13 18.63
N LEU A 122 0.48 -6.07 17.95
CA LEU A 122 -0.16 -5.54 16.76
C LEU A 122 -0.13 -6.57 15.62
N ALA A 123 0.98 -7.28 15.45
CA ALA A 123 1.09 -8.34 14.45
C ALA A 123 0.12 -9.48 14.74
N LYS A 124 -0.06 -9.83 16.01
CA LYS A 124 -1.02 -10.87 16.43
C LYS A 124 -2.45 -10.46 16.11
N ILE A 125 -2.82 -9.22 16.38
CA ILE A 125 -4.15 -8.69 16.06
C ILE A 125 -4.38 -8.69 14.54
N HIS A 126 -3.38 -8.27 13.79
CA HIS A 126 -3.46 -8.24 12.34
C HIS A 126 -3.68 -9.64 11.76
N ARG A 127 -2.94 -10.63 12.24
CA ARG A 127 -3.11 -12.03 11.81
C ARG A 127 -4.50 -12.58 12.16
N ALA A 128 -5.02 -12.24 13.34
CA ALA A 128 -6.35 -12.68 13.75
C ALA A 128 -7.45 -12.10 12.85
N ASN A 129 -7.28 -10.86 12.38
CA ASN A 129 -8.26 -10.19 11.50
C ASN A 129 -8.18 -10.69 10.05
N HIS A 130 -7.04 -11.19 9.61
CA HIS A 130 -6.81 -11.60 8.22
C HIS A 130 -6.55 -13.09 8.05
N GLY A 131 -6.57 -13.86 9.14
CA GLY A 131 -6.13 -15.25 9.17
C GLY A 131 -7.23 -16.29 9.03
N SER A 132 -8.35 -15.97 8.44
CA SER A 132 -9.40 -16.97 8.22
C SER A 132 -9.63 -17.29 6.76
#